data_90f9587f31313987c7da7c56081a3754
#
_entry.id   90f9587f31313987c7da7c56081a3754
#
_cell.length_a   1.000
_cell.length_b   1.000
_cell.length_c   1.000
_cell.angle_alpha   90.00
_cell.angle_beta   90.00
_cell.angle_gamma   90.00
#
_symmetry.space_group_name_H-M   'P 1'
#
loop_
_entity.id
_entity.type
_entity.pdbx_description
1 polymer ?
#
loop_
_entity_poly.entity_id
_entity_poly.type
_entity_poly.pdbx_seq_one_letter_code
_entity_poly.pdbx_strand_id
1 'polypeptide(L)'
;MNKIPNRQAICEVLMKHAETDKDIVVLCSDSRGSASLTPFANAYPEQFVEMGIAEQDLVSVSAGLAKCGKKAFAASPACFLSTRSYEQAKIDCAYSNTNVKLIGISGGVSYGALGMSHHSAQDIAAMAAIPNMRVYLPSDRFQTAKLVEALLTDEKPAYIRVGRNAVADIYSEENTPFEMDKATALSEGTDVLLVACGEMGRPALDAAAMLKEEGISVGLLDMYCVKPLDKEGLVEAAKKAKVVISIEEHAPFGGLGSMVSQVVGAECPRKVVPMSLPDAPVITGTSKEVFDYYGLNAEGIAKKAKELLA
;
A
#
# COMPACT_ATOMS: atom_id res chain seq x y z
N MET A 1 21.29 5.85 3.30
CA MET A 1 20.05 5.87 2.49
C MET A 1 19.70 4.43 2.22
N ASN A 2 18.44 4.02 2.49
CA ASN A 2 17.97 2.65 2.27
C ASN A 2 18.12 2.26 0.79
N LYS A 3 18.48 0.99 0.52
CA LYS A 3 18.60 0.43 -0.83
C LYS A 3 17.67 -0.76 -1.06
N ILE A 4 16.91 -1.16 -0.05
CA ILE A 4 16.01 -2.31 -0.08
C ILE A 4 14.58 -1.82 -0.35
N PRO A 5 14.00 -2.06 -1.54
CA PRO A 5 12.61 -1.70 -1.80
C PRO A 5 11.64 -2.65 -1.06
N ASN A 6 10.42 -2.19 -0.81
CA ASN A 6 9.38 -2.95 -0.09
C ASN A 6 9.13 -4.33 -0.72
N ARG A 7 9.12 -4.44 -2.06
CA ARG A 7 8.98 -5.72 -2.78
C ARG A 7 10.11 -6.71 -2.48
N GLN A 8 11.34 -6.24 -2.19
CA GLN A 8 12.45 -7.11 -1.79
C GLN A 8 12.26 -7.58 -0.35
N ALA A 9 11.79 -6.73 0.56
CA ALA A 9 11.48 -7.13 1.93
C ALA A 9 10.42 -8.25 1.97
N ILE A 10 9.41 -8.22 1.06
CA ILE A 10 8.47 -9.33 0.91
C ILE A 10 9.21 -10.62 0.57
N CYS A 11 10.08 -10.59 -0.45
CA CYS A 11 10.85 -11.78 -0.87
C CYS A 11 11.72 -12.33 0.27
N GLU A 12 12.41 -11.47 1.02
CA GLU A 12 13.28 -11.86 2.13
C GLU A 12 12.50 -12.56 3.25
N VAL A 13 11.33 -12.05 3.63
CA VAL A 13 10.47 -12.71 4.62
C VAL A 13 9.97 -14.05 4.11
N LEU A 14 9.48 -14.13 2.87
CA LEU A 14 9.00 -15.38 2.29
C LEU A 14 10.13 -16.42 2.21
N MET A 15 11.34 -16.04 1.82
CA MET A 15 12.50 -16.95 1.78
C MET A 15 12.85 -17.50 3.17
N LYS A 16 12.86 -16.63 4.18
CA LYS A 16 13.13 -17.02 5.58
C LYS A 16 12.18 -18.12 6.06
N HIS A 17 10.90 -18.01 5.73
CA HIS A 17 9.88 -18.96 6.18
C HIS A 17 9.75 -20.20 5.27
N ALA A 18 10.00 -20.08 3.96
CA ALA A 18 9.93 -21.19 3.01
C ALA A 18 10.94 -22.32 3.28
N GLU A 19 11.99 -22.06 4.04
CA GLU A 19 12.95 -23.07 4.47
C GLU A 19 12.26 -24.17 5.28
N THR A 20 11.37 -23.81 6.19
CA THR A 20 10.69 -24.73 7.11
C THR A 20 9.21 -24.94 6.78
N ASP A 21 8.55 -23.99 6.13
CA ASP A 21 7.14 -24.07 5.76
C ASP A 21 6.97 -24.38 4.27
N LYS A 22 6.67 -25.65 3.95
CA LYS A 22 6.48 -26.14 2.58
C LYS A 22 5.08 -25.85 2.03
N ASP A 23 4.21 -25.19 2.79
CA ASP A 23 2.91 -24.75 2.31
C ASP A 23 2.95 -23.35 1.71
N ILE A 24 4.03 -22.61 1.88
CA ILE A 24 4.25 -21.35 1.17
C ILE A 24 4.48 -21.65 -0.30
N VAL A 25 3.66 -21.05 -1.17
CA VAL A 25 3.82 -21.10 -2.63
C VAL A 25 3.78 -19.67 -3.17
N VAL A 26 4.80 -19.32 -3.95
CA VAL A 26 4.92 -18.01 -4.60
C VAL A 26 4.65 -18.17 -6.08
N LEU A 27 3.72 -17.38 -6.61
CA LEU A 27 3.35 -17.40 -8.03
C LEU A 27 3.67 -16.05 -8.67
N CYS A 28 3.96 -16.05 -9.97
CA CYS A 28 4.29 -14.85 -10.72
C CYS A 28 3.78 -14.92 -12.16
N SER A 29 3.48 -13.76 -12.76
CA SER A 29 3.08 -13.64 -14.16
C SER A 29 4.14 -12.90 -14.97
N ASP A 30 5.21 -13.60 -15.39
CA ASP A 30 6.34 -13.09 -16.19
C ASP A 30 6.95 -11.79 -15.65
N SER A 31 6.82 -11.57 -14.34
CA SER A 31 7.29 -10.35 -13.67
C SER A 31 8.25 -10.64 -12.51
N ARG A 32 8.84 -11.83 -12.47
CA ARG A 32 9.73 -12.33 -11.40
C ARG A 32 10.85 -11.35 -11.03
N GLY A 33 11.54 -10.79 -12.03
CA GLY A 33 12.59 -9.79 -11.82
C GLY A 33 12.02 -8.48 -11.26
N SER A 34 10.91 -8.01 -11.79
CA SER A 34 10.22 -6.80 -11.32
C SER A 34 9.66 -6.96 -9.91
N ALA A 35 9.29 -8.17 -9.52
CA ALA A 35 8.79 -8.49 -8.19
C ALA A 35 9.90 -8.74 -7.15
N SER A 36 11.18 -8.72 -7.55
CA SER A 36 12.32 -9.14 -6.72
C SER A 36 12.25 -10.61 -6.26
N LEU A 37 11.53 -11.48 -6.98
CA LEU A 37 11.29 -12.88 -6.61
C LEU A 37 12.29 -13.88 -7.23
N THR A 38 13.27 -13.40 -8.01
CA THR A 38 14.30 -14.27 -8.59
C THR A 38 15.10 -15.04 -7.53
N PRO A 39 15.48 -14.46 -6.37
CA PRO A 39 16.15 -15.21 -5.32
C PRO A 39 15.28 -16.35 -4.76
N PHE A 40 13.98 -16.10 -4.53
CA PHE A 40 13.05 -17.12 -4.07
C PHE A 40 12.91 -18.27 -5.07
N ALA A 41 12.67 -17.94 -6.34
CA ALA A 41 12.53 -18.95 -7.40
C ALA A 41 13.77 -19.85 -7.56
N ASN A 42 14.96 -19.28 -7.36
CA ASN A 42 16.20 -20.04 -7.43
C ASN A 42 16.46 -20.93 -6.20
N ALA A 43 16.10 -20.45 -5.01
CA ALA A 43 16.31 -21.17 -3.76
C ALA A 43 15.24 -22.22 -3.49
N TYR A 44 14.00 -21.97 -3.89
CA TYR A 44 12.83 -22.80 -3.61
C TYR A 44 12.00 -23.11 -4.88
N PRO A 45 12.58 -23.74 -5.91
CA PRO A 45 11.91 -23.97 -7.18
C PRO A 45 10.63 -24.81 -7.05
N GLU A 46 10.55 -25.71 -6.07
CA GLU A 46 9.36 -26.54 -5.80
C GLU A 46 8.20 -25.76 -5.14
N GLN A 47 8.49 -24.54 -4.65
CA GLN A 47 7.51 -23.63 -4.03
C GLN A 47 7.24 -22.41 -4.92
N PHE A 48 7.74 -22.41 -6.16
CA PHE A 48 7.58 -21.29 -7.10
C PHE A 48 6.88 -21.75 -8.37
N VAL A 49 5.88 -20.96 -8.82
CA VAL A 49 5.13 -21.21 -10.05
C VAL A 49 5.18 -19.99 -10.95
N GLU A 50 5.69 -20.17 -12.16
CA GLU A 50 5.65 -19.14 -13.22
C GLU A 50 4.44 -19.39 -14.12
N MET A 51 3.52 -18.42 -14.17
CA MET A 51 2.27 -18.53 -14.93
C MET A 51 2.35 -17.94 -16.33
N GLY A 52 3.46 -17.22 -16.67
CA GLY A 52 3.52 -16.41 -17.87
C GLY A 52 2.62 -15.17 -17.79
N ILE A 53 2.43 -14.46 -18.90
CA ILE A 53 1.60 -13.25 -18.97
C ILE A 53 0.11 -13.63 -18.94
N ALA A 54 -0.37 -14.08 -17.77
CA ALA A 54 -1.71 -14.64 -17.58
C ALA A 54 -2.23 -14.30 -16.16
N GLU A 55 -2.51 -13.05 -15.87
CA GLU A 55 -2.88 -12.57 -14.54
C GLU A 55 -4.19 -13.20 -14.02
N GLN A 56 -5.13 -13.53 -14.90
CA GLN A 56 -6.36 -14.22 -14.52
C GLN A 56 -6.06 -15.66 -14.03
N ASP A 57 -5.26 -16.39 -14.77
CA ASP A 57 -4.83 -17.74 -14.38
C ASP A 57 -3.97 -17.70 -13.11
N LEU A 58 -3.11 -16.70 -12.98
CA LEU A 58 -2.32 -16.47 -11.75
C LEU A 58 -3.23 -16.46 -10.51
N VAL A 59 -4.30 -15.70 -10.55
CA VAL A 59 -5.21 -15.54 -9.40
C VAL A 59 -6.04 -16.79 -9.18
N SER A 60 -6.62 -17.39 -10.23
CA SER A 60 -7.44 -18.61 -10.12
C SER A 60 -6.63 -19.80 -9.64
N VAL A 61 -5.41 -20.01 -10.16
CA VAL A 61 -4.52 -21.09 -9.72
C VAL A 61 -4.09 -20.89 -8.26
N SER A 62 -3.78 -19.63 -7.87
CA SER A 62 -3.47 -19.31 -6.48
C SER A 62 -4.62 -19.66 -5.52
N ALA A 63 -5.86 -19.35 -5.92
CA ALA A 63 -7.04 -19.70 -5.13
C ALA A 63 -7.25 -21.23 -5.05
N GLY A 64 -7.01 -21.95 -6.13
CA GLY A 64 -7.02 -23.42 -6.15
C GLY A 64 -6.00 -24.03 -5.21
N LEU A 65 -4.76 -23.55 -5.24
CA LEU A 65 -3.69 -23.98 -4.33
C LEU A 65 -4.04 -23.66 -2.87
N ALA A 66 -4.62 -22.49 -2.60
CA ALA A 66 -5.07 -22.13 -1.25
C ALA A 66 -6.17 -23.07 -0.74
N LYS A 67 -7.10 -23.51 -1.60
CA LYS A 67 -8.11 -24.53 -1.25
C LYS A 67 -7.51 -25.92 -0.98
N CYS A 68 -6.31 -26.18 -1.49
CA CYS A 68 -5.54 -27.39 -1.18
C CYS A 68 -4.63 -27.21 0.05
N GLY A 69 -4.81 -26.14 0.84
CA GLY A 69 -4.07 -25.90 2.08
C GLY A 69 -2.77 -25.13 1.91
N LYS A 70 -2.47 -24.59 0.72
CA LYS A 70 -1.28 -23.77 0.51
C LYS A 70 -1.49 -22.31 0.92
N LYS A 71 -0.39 -21.66 1.30
CA LYS A 71 -0.31 -20.22 1.54
C LYS A 71 0.18 -19.55 0.25
N ALA A 72 -0.76 -19.09 -0.57
CA ALA A 72 -0.45 -18.59 -1.92
C ALA A 72 -0.14 -17.08 -1.91
N PHE A 73 1.06 -16.73 -2.37
CA PHE A 73 1.51 -15.35 -2.59
C PHE A 73 1.69 -15.11 -4.09
N ALA A 74 0.77 -14.37 -4.69
CA ALA A 74 0.69 -14.15 -6.14
C ALA A 74 1.12 -12.73 -6.51
N ALA A 75 2.22 -12.58 -7.24
CA ALA A 75 2.80 -11.29 -7.59
C ALA A 75 2.65 -10.96 -9.08
N SER A 76 2.18 -9.75 -9.36
CA SER A 76 2.13 -9.18 -10.71
C SER A 76 2.15 -7.65 -10.63
N PRO A 77 2.44 -6.90 -11.72
CA PRO A 77 2.29 -5.46 -11.73
C PRO A 77 0.89 -5.03 -11.27
N ALA A 78 0.84 -4.09 -10.33
CA ALA A 78 -0.39 -3.67 -9.66
C ALA A 78 -1.50 -3.27 -10.65
N CYS A 79 -1.14 -2.54 -11.72
CA CYS A 79 -2.08 -2.15 -12.76
C CYS A 79 -2.74 -3.33 -13.48
N PHE A 80 -2.01 -4.42 -13.70
CA PHE A 80 -2.54 -5.61 -14.37
C PHE A 80 -3.26 -6.53 -13.39
N LEU A 81 -2.67 -6.77 -12.23
CA LEU A 81 -3.26 -7.62 -11.20
C LEU A 81 -4.62 -7.10 -10.72
N SER A 82 -4.75 -5.78 -10.54
CA SER A 82 -5.99 -5.19 -10.04
C SER A 82 -7.10 -5.03 -11.09
N THR A 83 -6.75 -5.02 -12.37
CA THR A 83 -7.74 -4.75 -13.43
C THR A 83 -8.01 -5.95 -14.32
N ARG A 84 -6.99 -6.67 -14.81
CA ARG A 84 -7.18 -7.84 -15.67
C ARG A 84 -7.78 -9.03 -14.93
N SER A 85 -7.39 -9.25 -13.68
CA SER A 85 -7.88 -10.35 -12.84
C SER A 85 -8.88 -9.92 -11.77
N TYR A 86 -9.57 -8.80 -11.98
CA TYR A 86 -10.53 -8.25 -11.02
C TYR A 86 -11.64 -9.24 -10.64
N GLU A 87 -12.20 -9.92 -11.65
CA GLU A 87 -13.24 -10.93 -11.42
C GLU A 87 -12.70 -12.09 -10.58
N GLN A 88 -11.54 -12.63 -10.92
CA GLN A 88 -10.91 -13.73 -10.20
C GLN A 88 -10.57 -13.33 -8.77
N ALA A 89 -10.04 -12.12 -8.55
CA ALA A 89 -9.83 -11.57 -7.21
C ALA A 89 -11.14 -11.48 -6.41
N LYS A 90 -12.23 -11.06 -7.06
CA LYS A 90 -13.56 -10.98 -6.44
C LYS A 90 -14.15 -12.35 -6.12
N ILE A 91 -14.16 -13.28 -7.07
CA ILE A 91 -14.86 -14.56 -6.94
C ILE A 91 -13.97 -15.62 -6.28
N ASP A 92 -12.77 -15.85 -6.83
CA ASP A 92 -11.94 -16.97 -6.41
C ASP A 92 -11.23 -16.68 -5.09
N CYS A 93 -10.82 -15.41 -4.86
CA CYS A 93 -10.16 -15.03 -3.62
C CYS A 93 -11.14 -14.54 -2.55
N ALA A 94 -11.86 -13.45 -2.81
CA ALA A 94 -12.61 -12.75 -1.76
C ALA A 94 -13.94 -13.43 -1.41
N TYR A 95 -14.77 -13.76 -2.40
CA TYR A 95 -16.06 -14.45 -2.18
C TYR A 95 -15.83 -15.87 -1.64
N SER A 96 -14.88 -16.61 -2.20
CA SER A 96 -14.53 -17.96 -1.77
C SER A 96 -13.71 -18.00 -0.48
N ASN A 97 -13.32 -16.85 0.04
CA ASN A 97 -12.52 -16.67 1.26
C ASN A 97 -11.28 -17.58 1.28
N THR A 98 -10.42 -17.44 0.26
CA THR A 98 -9.22 -18.24 0.10
C THR A 98 -7.99 -17.55 0.70
N ASN A 99 -7.03 -18.34 1.19
CA ASN A 99 -5.77 -17.82 1.75
C ASN A 99 -4.81 -17.39 0.63
N VAL A 100 -5.19 -16.36 -0.12
CA VAL A 100 -4.38 -15.79 -1.21
C VAL A 100 -3.93 -14.38 -0.83
N LYS A 101 -2.63 -14.11 -0.97
CA LYS A 101 -2.04 -12.77 -0.84
C LYS A 101 -1.65 -12.27 -2.24
N LEU A 102 -2.43 -11.36 -2.78
CA LEU A 102 -2.18 -10.72 -4.08
C LEU A 102 -1.17 -9.59 -3.88
N ILE A 103 0.00 -9.69 -4.49
CA ILE A 103 1.07 -8.69 -4.37
C ILE A 103 1.10 -7.84 -5.63
N GLY A 104 0.49 -6.65 -5.56
CA GLY A 104 0.55 -5.63 -6.59
C GLY A 104 1.88 -4.86 -6.51
N ILE A 105 2.84 -5.26 -7.33
CA ILE A 105 4.13 -4.59 -7.42
C ILE A 105 4.06 -3.38 -8.34
N SER A 106 4.98 -2.44 -8.14
CA SER A 106 5.07 -1.22 -8.96
C SER A 106 3.77 -0.41 -8.95
N GLY A 107 3.12 -0.30 -7.79
CA GLY A 107 1.92 0.50 -7.60
C GLY A 107 2.13 1.98 -7.91
N GLY A 108 1.03 2.72 -8.07
CA GLY A 108 1.04 4.14 -8.36
C GLY A 108 1.77 4.49 -9.65
N VAL A 109 2.72 5.41 -9.56
CA VAL A 109 3.55 5.88 -10.70
C VAL A 109 4.95 5.27 -10.72
N SER A 110 5.18 4.16 -10.02
CA SER A 110 6.50 3.55 -9.88
C SER A 110 7.12 3.07 -11.20
N TYR A 111 6.32 2.80 -12.23
CA TYR A 111 6.81 2.53 -13.59
C TYR A 111 7.17 3.80 -14.37
N GLY A 112 6.92 4.97 -13.82
CA GLY A 112 7.39 6.26 -14.30
C GLY A 112 7.30 6.47 -15.81
N ALA A 113 8.39 6.17 -16.50
CA ALA A 113 8.53 6.41 -17.94
C ALA A 113 7.58 5.60 -18.83
N LEU A 114 6.99 4.50 -18.37
CA LEU A 114 6.02 3.71 -19.13
C LEU A 114 4.64 4.36 -19.18
N GLY A 115 4.38 5.32 -18.31
CA GLY A 115 3.17 6.14 -18.32
C GLY A 115 1.89 5.39 -18.00
N MET A 116 0.77 5.93 -18.44
CA MET A 116 -0.59 5.54 -18.05
C MET A 116 -0.92 4.06 -18.26
N SER A 117 -0.30 3.38 -19.23
CA SER A 117 -0.52 1.95 -19.47
C SER A 117 0.03 1.05 -18.36
N HIS A 118 0.95 1.57 -17.54
CA HIS A 118 1.60 0.85 -16.43
C HIS A 118 1.44 1.54 -15.08
N HIS A 119 0.97 2.79 -15.05
CA HIS A 119 0.62 3.45 -13.80
C HIS A 119 -0.58 2.75 -13.15
N SER A 120 -0.52 2.53 -11.86
CA SER A 120 -1.58 1.88 -11.08
C SER A 120 -2.19 2.88 -10.10
N ALA A 121 -2.92 3.85 -10.63
CA ALA A 121 -3.55 4.92 -9.86
C ALA A 121 -5.03 4.63 -9.54
N GLN A 122 -5.53 3.43 -9.81
CA GLN A 122 -6.93 3.02 -9.61
C GLN A 122 -7.06 1.71 -8.81
N ASP A 123 -5.96 1.06 -8.50
CA ASP A 123 -5.91 -0.27 -7.87
C ASP A 123 -6.51 -0.29 -6.46
N ILE A 124 -6.26 0.74 -5.67
CA ILE A 124 -6.82 0.85 -4.31
C ILE A 124 -8.35 0.86 -4.40
N ALA A 125 -8.91 1.72 -5.26
CA ALA A 125 -10.36 1.82 -5.45
C ALA A 125 -10.96 0.48 -5.91
N ALA A 126 -10.35 -0.15 -6.92
CA ALA A 126 -10.82 -1.42 -7.48
C ALA A 126 -10.82 -2.52 -6.41
N MET A 127 -9.70 -2.73 -5.73
CA MET A 127 -9.56 -3.81 -4.75
C MET A 127 -10.35 -3.56 -3.47
N ALA A 128 -10.42 -2.30 -3.02
CA ALA A 128 -11.21 -1.96 -1.84
C ALA A 128 -12.73 -2.09 -2.07
N ALA A 129 -13.22 -1.96 -3.31
CA ALA A 129 -14.62 -2.18 -3.65
C ALA A 129 -15.05 -3.66 -3.52
N ILE A 130 -14.13 -4.61 -3.53
CA ILE A 130 -14.45 -6.04 -3.41
C ILE A 130 -14.78 -6.39 -1.94
N PRO A 131 -15.98 -6.90 -1.62
CA PRO A 131 -16.30 -7.37 -0.28
C PRO A 131 -15.31 -8.46 0.18
N ASN A 132 -14.94 -8.45 1.48
CA ASN A 132 -13.99 -9.40 2.09
C ASN A 132 -12.53 -9.32 1.60
N MET A 133 -12.20 -8.54 0.57
CA MET A 133 -10.80 -8.27 0.20
C MET A 133 -10.22 -7.25 1.17
N ARG A 134 -9.06 -7.53 1.74
CA ARG A 134 -8.28 -6.55 2.52
C ARG A 134 -7.26 -5.86 1.62
N VAL A 135 -6.91 -4.62 1.93
CA VAL A 135 -6.00 -3.80 1.12
C VAL A 135 -4.97 -3.13 2.02
N TYR A 136 -3.70 -3.43 1.79
CA TYR A 136 -2.57 -2.98 2.56
C TYR A 136 -1.54 -2.26 1.70
N LEU A 137 -1.07 -1.12 2.19
CA LEU A 137 -0.02 -0.31 1.58
C LEU A 137 1.05 0.03 2.62
N PRO A 138 1.99 -0.89 2.89
CA PRO A 138 3.04 -0.61 3.86
C PRO A 138 3.96 0.51 3.38
N SER A 139 4.42 1.34 4.32
CA SER A 139 5.14 2.59 4.05
C SER A 139 6.63 2.38 3.79
N ASP A 140 7.25 1.40 4.45
CA ASP A 140 8.66 1.07 4.26
C ASP A 140 8.93 -0.43 4.40
N ARG A 141 10.20 -0.81 4.23
CA ARG A 141 10.63 -2.21 4.28
C ARG A 141 10.39 -2.89 5.63
N PHE A 142 10.49 -2.17 6.75
CA PHE A 142 10.30 -2.73 8.09
C PHE A 142 8.83 -3.03 8.36
N GLN A 143 7.95 -2.09 8.06
CA GLN A 143 6.50 -2.31 8.15
C GLN A 143 6.04 -3.37 7.16
N THR A 144 6.62 -3.41 5.94
CA THR A 144 6.37 -4.47 4.95
C THR A 144 6.72 -5.84 5.51
N ALA A 145 7.89 -5.98 6.14
CA ALA A 145 8.30 -7.24 6.75
C ALA A 145 7.33 -7.68 7.85
N LYS A 146 6.92 -6.78 8.76
CA LYS A 146 5.94 -7.07 9.81
C LYS A 146 4.59 -7.49 9.25
N LEU A 147 4.12 -6.81 8.19
CA LEU A 147 2.87 -7.16 7.51
C LEU A 147 2.94 -8.58 6.92
N VAL A 148 4.01 -8.91 6.20
CA VAL A 148 4.14 -10.24 5.58
C VAL A 148 4.28 -11.34 6.65
N GLU A 149 5.03 -11.11 7.72
CA GLU A 149 5.11 -12.03 8.87
C GLU A 149 3.70 -12.31 9.46
N ALA A 150 2.87 -11.28 9.64
CA ALA A 150 1.49 -11.43 10.12
C ALA A 150 0.60 -12.19 9.11
N LEU A 151 0.76 -11.90 7.81
CA LEU A 151 -0.02 -12.54 6.74
C LEU A 151 0.33 -14.01 6.52
N LEU A 152 1.49 -14.49 6.94
CA LEU A 152 1.85 -15.91 6.90
C LEU A 152 1.00 -16.78 7.83
N THR A 153 0.45 -16.19 8.89
CA THR A 153 -0.43 -16.88 9.85
C THR A 153 -1.90 -16.52 9.70
N ASP A 154 -2.21 -15.58 8.85
CA ASP A 154 -3.57 -15.12 8.56
C ASP A 154 -4.12 -15.81 7.30
N GLU A 155 -5.34 -16.35 7.38
CA GLU A 155 -5.95 -17.15 6.32
C GLU A 155 -6.87 -16.37 5.37
N LYS A 156 -7.07 -15.06 5.58
CA LYS A 156 -7.99 -14.26 4.76
C LYS A 156 -7.31 -13.72 3.50
N PRO A 157 -8.08 -13.47 2.43
CA PRO A 157 -7.55 -12.86 1.22
C PRO A 157 -7.08 -11.42 1.48
N ALA A 158 -5.97 -11.05 0.86
CA ALA A 158 -5.44 -9.69 0.95
C ALA A 158 -4.78 -9.25 -0.36
N TYR A 159 -4.89 -7.97 -0.67
CA TYR A 159 -4.11 -7.27 -1.67
C TYR A 159 -3.07 -6.39 -0.98
N ILE A 160 -1.80 -6.55 -1.36
CA ILE A 160 -0.68 -5.78 -0.84
C ILE A 160 -0.11 -4.97 -1.99
N ARG A 161 -0.09 -3.65 -1.87
CA ARG A 161 0.48 -2.77 -2.86
C ARG A 161 1.82 -2.22 -2.41
N VAL A 162 2.84 -2.38 -3.25
CA VAL A 162 4.19 -1.84 -3.01
C VAL A 162 4.75 -1.17 -4.26
N GLY A 163 5.60 -0.17 -4.06
CA GLY A 163 6.31 0.50 -5.13
C GLY A 163 7.51 -0.32 -5.64
N ARG A 164 8.18 0.24 -6.64
CA ARG A 164 9.32 -0.39 -7.30
C ARG A 164 10.66 -0.01 -6.66
N ASN A 165 10.77 1.21 -6.18
CA ASN A 165 12.01 1.79 -5.72
C ASN A 165 12.17 1.66 -4.20
N ALA A 166 13.40 1.73 -3.72
CA ALA A 166 13.65 1.88 -2.30
C ALA A 166 13.21 3.28 -1.84
N VAL A 167 12.48 3.33 -0.74
CA VAL A 167 12.06 4.55 -0.08
C VAL A 167 12.87 4.77 1.20
N ALA A 168 12.94 6.00 1.69
CA ALA A 168 13.59 6.27 2.95
C ALA A 168 12.79 5.65 4.11
N ASP A 169 13.49 4.99 5.03
CA ASP A 169 12.88 4.31 6.15
C ASP A 169 12.16 5.30 7.09
N ILE A 170 10.97 4.95 7.52
CA ILE A 170 10.19 5.60 8.59
C ILE A 170 10.48 4.90 9.92
N TYR A 171 10.59 3.59 9.86
CA TYR A 171 10.80 2.70 10.99
C TYR A 171 12.24 2.15 11.04
N SER A 172 12.54 1.37 12.08
CA SER A 172 13.80 0.63 12.22
C SER A 172 13.53 -0.79 12.68
N GLU A 173 14.55 -1.64 12.67
CA GLU A 173 14.43 -3.02 13.14
C GLU A 173 13.97 -3.09 14.61
N GLU A 174 14.46 -2.17 15.44
CA GLU A 174 14.16 -2.12 16.89
C GLU A 174 12.83 -1.38 17.18
N ASN A 175 12.38 -0.53 16.26
CA ASN A 175 11.20 0.32 16.48
C ASN A 175 10.30 0.33 15.25
N THR A 176 9.52 -0.73 15.09
CA THR A 176 8.45 -0.86 14.10
C THR A 176 7.17 -1.26 14.82
N PRO A 177 6.43 -0.29 15.39
CA PRO A 177 5.13 -0.58 15.97
C PRO A 177 4.21 -1.10 14.88
N PHE A 178 3.61 -2.27 15.13
CA PHE A 178 2.75 -2.92 14.15
C PHE A 178 1.62 -3.67 14.88
N GLU A 179 0.41 -3.34 14.51
CA GLU A 179 -0.80 -4.07 14.89
C GLU A 179 -1.62 -4.28 13.63
N MET A 180 -2.03 -5.52 13.38
CA MET A 180 -2.80 -5.87 12.19
C MET A 180 -4.11 -5.07 12.13
N ASP A 181 -4.41 -4.49 10.96
CA ASP A 181 -5.62 -3.72 10.71
C ASP A 181 -5.75 -2.39 11.51
N LYS A 182 -4.65 -1.91 12.10
CA LYS A 182 -4.60 -0.63 12.83
C LYS A 182 -3.59 0.32 12.20
N ALA A 183 -3.93 1.60 12.14
CA ALA A 183 -3.01 2.64 11.72
C ALA A 183 -1.91 2.85 12.79
N THR A 184 -0.73 3.28 12.35
CA THR A 184 0.33 3.69 13.26
C THR A 184 0.31 5.20 13.45
N ALA A 185 0.11 5.68 14.68
CA ALA A 185 0.23 7.09 15.00
C ALA A 185 1.72 7.47 15.12
N LEU A 186 2.22 8.25 14.18
CA LEU A 186 3.61 8.73 14.15
C LEU A 186 3.79 10.02 14.95
N SER A 187 2.75 10.85 15.04
CA SER A 187 2.70 12.02 15.93
C SER A 187 1.25 12.38 16.28
N GLU A 188 1.09 13.07 17.40
CA GLU A 188 -0.16 13.72 17.79
C GLU A 188 -0.09 15.21 17.51
N GLY A 189 -1.22 15.84 17.14
CA GLY A 189 -1.31 17.26 16.86
C GLY A 189 -2.74 17.78 16.84
N THR A 190 -2.88 19.10 16.94
CA THR A 190 -4.19 19.78 17.09
C THR A 190 -4.52 20.74 15.96
N ASP A 191 -3.56 21.15 15.13
CA ASP A 191 -3.82 22.06 14.02
C ASP A 191 -4.20 21.29 12.75
N VAL A 192 -3.37 20.34 12.33
CA VAL A 192 -3.62 19.54 11.14
C VAL A 192 -3.38 18.07 11.42
N LEU A 193 -4.23 17.19 10.89
CA LEU A 193 -4.00 15.77 10.83
C LEU A 193 -3.61 15.37 9.41
N LEU A 194 -2.43 14.80 9.25
CA LEU A 194 -2.00 14.13 8.02
C LEU A 194 -2.32 12.64 8.12
N VAL A 195 -2.95 12.10 7.07
CA VAL A 195 -3.26 10.66 6.97
C VAL A 195 -2.65 10.17 5.66
N ALA A 196 -1.58 9.40 5.74
CA ALA A 196 -0.86 8.92 4.58
C ALA A 196 -0.91 7.40 4.47
N CYS A 197 -0.79 6.85 3.27
CA CYS A 197 -0.65 5.40 3.06
C CYS A 197 0.51 5.10 2.11
N GLY A 198 1.10 3.92 2.31
CA GLY A 198 2.18 3.43 1.47
C GLY A 198 3.38 4.37 1.45
N GLU A 199 4.02 4.45 0.32
CA GLU A 199 5.26 5.23 0.15
C GLU A 199 5.07 6.75 0.33
N MET A 200 3.82 7.24 0.44
CA MET A 200 3.51 8.62 0.81
C MET A 200 3.68 8.90 2.32
N GLY A 201 3.89 7.87 3.15
CA GLY A 201 4.18 8.03 4.57
C GLY A 201 5.45 8.84 4.84
N ARG A 202 6.51 8.62 4.06
CA ARG A 202 7.77 9.36 4.23
C ARG A 202 7.65 10.85 3.88
N PRO A 203 7.12 11.27 2.72
CA PRO A 203 6.85 12.68 2.45
C PRO A 203 5.96 13.36 3.50
N ALA A 204 4.97 12.65 4.02
CA ALA A 204 4.10 13.17 5.07
C ALA A 204 4.86 13.37 6.41
N LEU A 205 5.76 12.46 6.76
CA LEU A 205 6.61 12.58 7.95
C LEU A 205 7.56 13.78 7.84
N ASP A 206 8.19 13.95 6.69
CA ASP A 206 9.08 15.07 6.43
C ASP A 206 8.31 16.41 6.45
N ALA A 207 7.10 16.46 5.88
CA ALA A 207 6.22 17.63 5.95
C ALA A 207 5.81 17.95 7.39
N ALA A 208 5.49 16.94 8.21
CA ALA A 208 5.16 17.13 9.60
C ALA A 208 6.33 17.74 10.40
N ALA A 209 7.57 17.33 10.11
CA ALA A 209 8.77 17.91 10.71
C ALA A 209 8.94 19.39 10.32
N MET A 210 8.79 19.74 9.04
CA MET A 210 8.85 21.12 8.55
C MET A 210 7.79 22.01 9.21
N LEU A 211 6.56 21.54 9.29
CA LEU A 211 5.46 22.31 9.92
C LEU A 211 5.69 22.49 11.42
N LYS A 212 6.24 21.50 12.10
CA LYS A 212 6.57 21.59 13.52
C LYS A 212 7.65 22.64 13.81
N GLU A 213 8.66 22.77 12.93
CA GLU A 213 9.68 23.84 13.03
C GLU A 213 9.06 25.25 12.92
N GLU A 214 7.93 25.37 12.21
CA GLU A 214 7.15 26.63 12.10
C GLU A 214 6.11 26.79 13.23
N GLY A 215 6.10 25.90 14.24
CA GLY A 215 5.21 25.99 15.41
C GLY A 215 3.80 25.45 15.17
N ILE A 216 3.55 24.73 14.07
CA ILE A 216 2.26 24.11 13.76
C ILE A 216 2.19 22.72 14.39
N SER A 217 1.10 22.44 15.09
CA SER A 217 0.86 21.16 15.78
C SER A 217 0.27 20.11 14.82
N VAL A 218 1.10 19.13 14.42
CA VAL A 218 0.76 18.15 13.39
C VAL A 218 0.55 16.75 13.98
N GLY A 219 -0.64 16.18 13.78
CA GLY A 219 -0.88 14.76 13.91
C GLY A 219 -0.56 14.04 12.60
N LEU A 220 0.01 12.84 12.69
CA LEU A 220 0.30 12.00 11.52
C LEU A 220 -0.08 10.55 11.78
N LEU A 221 -0.94 10.01 10.92
CA LEU A 221 -1.29 8.59 10.87
C LEU A 221 -0.68 7.95 9.62
N ASP A 222 0.10 6.91 9.82
CA ASP A 222 0.47 5.95 8.78
C ASP A 222 -0.64 4.91 8.65
N MET A 223 -1.52 5.12 7.66
CA MET A 223 -2.69 4.29 7.38
C MET A 223 -2.35 3.17 6.39
N TYR A 224 -1.42 2.30 6.76
CA TYR A 224 -1.01 1.19 5.91
C TYR A 224 -2.15 0.22 5.60
N CYS A 225 -3.16 0.13 6.46
CA CYS A 225 -4.37 -0.67 6.28
C CYS A 225 -5.50 0.21 5.73
N VAL A 226 -5.61 0.27 4.40
CA VAL A 226 -6.67 1.04 3.75
C VAL A 226 -8.02 0.32 3.87
N LYS A 227 -7.98 -1.01 3.88
CA LYS A 227 -9.16 -1.83 4.15
C LYS A 227 -8.77 -3.14 4.89
N PRO A 228 -9.29 -3.36 6.11
CA PRO A 228 -10.18 -2.46 6.85
C PRO A 228 -9.49 -1.15 7.20
N LEU A 229 -10.22 -0.05 7.13
CA LEU A 229 -9.72 1.23 7.61
C LEU A 229 -9.79 1.25 9.15
N ASP A 230 -8.75 1.69 9.83
CA ASP A 230 -8.79 1.94 11.27
C ASP A 230 -9.65 3.18 11.58
N LYS A 231 -10.95 2.96 11.64
CA LYS A 231 -11.95 4.03 11.87
C LYS A 231 -11.79 4.67 13.24
N GLU A 232 -11.52 3.86 14.27
CA GLU A 232 -11.39 4.35 15.65
C GLU A 232 -10.19 5.29 15.77
N GLY A 233 -9.01 4.85 15.36
CA GLY A 233 -7.79 5.66 15.38
C GLY A 233 -7.92 6.93 14.53
N LEU A 234 -8.53 6.81 13.34
CA LEU A 234 -8.79 7.96 12.49
C LEU A 234 -9.72 9.00 13.16
N VAL A 235 -10.83 8.56 13.74
CA VAL A 235 -11.82 9.44 14.39
C VAL A 235 -11.22 10.12 15.63
N GLU A 236 -10.47 9.38 16.45
CA GLU A 236 -9.80 9.94 17.62
C GLU A 236 -8.78 11.02 17.24
N ALA A 237 -7.98 10.78 16.22
CA ALA A 237 -7.01 11.76 15.74
C ALA A 237 -7.70 12.96 15.06
N ALA A 238 -8.72 12.72 14.24
CA ALA A 238 -9.45 13.78 13.54
C ALA A 238 -10.20 14.70 14.49
N LYS A 239 -10.74 14.20 15.61
CA LYS A 239 -11.41 15.03 16.65
C LYS A 239 -10.48 16.07 17.25
N LYS A 240 -9.19 15.82 17.33
CA LYS A 240 -8.17 16.73 17.88
C LYS A 240 -7.79 17.84 16.89
N ALA A 241 -7.85 17.58 15.58
CA ALA A 241 -7.35 18.48 14.55
C ALA A 241 -8.42 19.45 14.02
N LYS A 242 -8.01 20.61 13.51
CA LYS A 242 -8.86 21.60 12.83
C LYS A 242 -9.21 21.17 11.40
N VAL A 243 -8.24 20.52 10.72
CA VAL A 243 -8.36 20.07 9.33
C VAL A 243 -7.63 18.74 9.15
N VAL A 244 -8.12 17.93 8.23
CA VAL A 244 -7.53 16.63 7.86
C VAL A 244 -7.02 16.71 6.42
N ILE A 245 -5.80 16.25 6.17
CA ILE A 245 -5.24 16.10 4.83
C ILE A 245 -4.93 14.61 4.64
N SER A 246 -5.55 13.96 3.66
CA SER A 246 -5.15 12.62 3.22
C SER A 246 -4.14 12.71 2.09
N ILE A 247 -3.12 11.83 2.10
CA ILE A 247 -2.04 11.83 1.12
C ILE A 247 -1.91 10.44 0.53
N GLU A 248 -2.07 10.34 -0.78
CA GLU A 248 -2.04 9.06 -1.50
C GLU A 248 -1.52 9.19 -2.93
N GLU A 249 -0.83 8.17 -3.38
CA GLU A 249 -0.39 7.98 -4.77
C GLU A 249 -1.48 7.23 -5.55
N HIS A 250 -2.64 7.86 -5.73
CA HIS A 250 -3.83 7.26 -6.34
C HIS A 250 -4.70 8.37 -6.97
N ALA A 251 -5.60 8.01 -7.87
CA ALA A 251 -6.62 8.93 -8.39
C ALA A 251 -7.60 9.37 -7.27
N PRO A 252 -8.29 10.51 -7.40
CA PRO A 252 -9.06 11.09 -6.28
C PRO A 252 -10.27 10.25 -5.84
N PHE A 253 -10.81 9.39 -6.72
CA PHE A 253 -12.05 8.65 -6.45
C PHE A 253 -11.77 7.23 -5.95
N GLY A 254 -12.36 6.88 -4.80
CA GLY A 254 -12.33 5.52 -4.23
C GLY A 254 -11.03 5.13 -3.53
N GLY A 255 -10.04 6.04 -3.44
CA GLY A 255 -8.81 5.84 -2.69
C GLY A 255 -8.95 6.21 -1.20
N LEU A 256 -7.79 6.36 -0.54
CA LEU A 256 -7.71 6.72 0.90
C LEU A 256 -8.49 8.00 1.20
N GLY A 257 -8.34 9.04 0.39
CA GLY A 257 -9.02 10.33 0.59
C GLY A 257 -10.53 10.21 0.59
N SER A 258 -11.10 9.38 -0.28
CA SER A 258 -12.53 9.08 -0.29
C SER A 258 -12.97 8.36 1.00
N MET A 259 -12.21 7.38 1.47
CA MET A 259 -12.52 6.61 2.68
C MET A 259 -12.40 7.46 3.95
N VAL A 260 -11.33 8.26 4.05
CA VAL A 260 -11.15 9.22 5.15
C VAL A 260 -12.29 10.22 5.18
N SER A 261 -12.69 10.77 4.03
CA SER A 261 -13.79 11.72 3.93
C SER A 261 -15.12 11.13 4.37
N GLN A 262 -15.41 9.87 4.01
CA GLN A 262 -16.63 9.17 4.43
C GLN A 262 -16.67 8.98 5.95
N VAL A 263 -15.58 8.50 6.55
CA VAL A 263 -15.52 8.24 8.00
C VAL A 263 -15.56 9.55 8.79
N VAL A 264 -14.72 10.52 8.43
CA VAL A 264 -14.68 11.80 9.15
C VAL A 264 -15.99 12.57 8.99
N GLY A 265 -16.58 12.56 7.80
CA GLY A 265 -17.88 13.21 7.55
C GLY A 265 -19.02 12.60 8.35
N ALA A 266 -19.01 11.29 8.56
CA ALA A 266 -20.05 10.59 9.32
C ALA A 266 -19.87 10.70 10.84
N GLU A 267 -18.64 10.56 11.36
CA GLU A 267 -18.38 10.33 12.78
C GLU A 267 -17.89 11.59 13.53
N CYS A 268 -17.16 12.49 12.85
CA CYS A 268 -16.61 13.70 13.45
C CYS A 268 -16.39 14.80 12.41
N PRO A 269 -17.44 15.43 11.87
CA PRO A 269 -17.36 16.31 10.72
C PRO A 269 -16.25 17.37 10.82
N ARG A 270 -15.31 17.30 9.90
CA ARG A 270 -14.16 18.20 9.73
C ARG A 270 -13.92 18.40 8.24
N LYS A 271 -13.22 19.50 7.90
CA LYS A 271 -12.74 19.69 6.54
C LYS A 271 -11.69 18.64 6.23
N VAL A 272 -11.95 17.82 5.22
CA VAL A 272 -10.98 16.85 4.67
C VAL A 272 -10.53 17.32 3.31
N VAL A 273 -9.23 17.36 3.07
CA VAL A 273 -8.64 17.78 1.79
C VAL A 273 -7.75 16.64 1.28
N PRO A 274 -8.15 15.91 0.24
CA PRO A 274 -7.31 14.91 -0.38
C PRO A 274 -6.16 15.55 -1.17
N MET A 275 -4.95 15.04 -0.98
CA MET A 275 -3.81 15.24 -1.87
C MET A 275 -3.56 13.92 -2.59
N SER A 276 -3.80 13.91 -3.89
CA SER A 276 -3.79 12.72 -4.76
C SER A 276 -3.26 13.07 -6.14
N LEU A 277 -3.05 12.07 -6.98
CA LEU A 277 -2.88 12.25 -8.42
C LEU A 277 -4.18 12.84 -9.01
N PRO A 278 -4.11 13.52 -10.18
CA PRO A 278 -5.30 14.11 -10.78
C PRO A 278 -6.25 13.06 -11.39
N ASP A 279 -7.50 13.44 -11.57
CA ASP A 279 -8.45 12.72 -12.43
C ASP A 279 -8.18 13.03 -13.91
N ALA A 280 -6.98 12.67 -14.36
CA ALA A 280 -6.48 12.89 -15.73
C ALA A 280 -5.30 11.94 -15.98
N PRO A 281 -4.88 11.74 -17.26
CA PRO A 281 -3.64 11.04 -17.54
C PRO A 281 -2.45 11.69 -16.82
N VAL A 282 -1.77 10.90 -16.01
CA VAL A 282 -0.63 11.36 -15.24
C VAL A 282 0.58 11.54 -16.14
N ILE A 283 1.37 12.61 -15.90
CA ILE A 283 2.62 12.83 -16.65
C ILE A 283 3.59 11.65 -16.48
N THR A 284 4.44 11.45 -17.45
CA THR A 284 5.53 10.47 -17.39
C THR A 284 6.79 11.09 -16.84
N GLY A 285 7.56 10.32 -16.06
CA GLY A 285 8.80 10.75 -15.43
C GLY A 285 9.21 9.74 -14.36
N THR A 286 10.28 9.98 -13.64
CA THR A 286 10.57 9.24 -12.41
C THR A 286 9.49 9.52 -11.36
N SER A 287 9.27 8.61 -10.42
CA SER A 287 8.28 8.84 -9.34
C SER A 287 8.51 10.20 -8.65
N LYS A 288 9.78 10.56 -8.42
CA LYS A 288 10.12 11.85 -7.81
C LYS A 288 9.65 13.04 -8.65
N GLU A 289 9.94 13.04 -9.95
CA GLU A 289 9.51 14.12 -10.86
C GLU A 289 7.99 14.24 -10.91
N VAL A 290 7.28 13.11 -10.94
CA VAL A 290 5.81 13.09 -10.93
C VAL A 290 5.27 13.65 -9.62
N PHE A 291 5.83 13.23 -8.48
CA PHE A 291 5.41 13.76 -7.17
C PHE A 291 5.72 15.24 -7.02
N ASP A 292 6.88 15.69 -7.47
CA ASP A 292 7.23 17.12 -7.44
C ASP A 292 6.27 17.96 -8.30
N TYR A 293 5.91 17.45 -9.47
CA TYR A 293 4.98 18.13 -10.38
C TYR A 293 3.57 18.29 -9.78
N TYR A 294 3.07 17.28 -9.09
CA TYR A 294 1.74 17.31 -8.46
C TYR A 294 1.75 17.78 -6.99
N GLY A 295 2.91 18.14 -6.45
CA GLY A 295 3.03 18.56 -5.06
C GLY A 295 2.82 17.46 -4.03
N LEU A 296 3.01 16.19 -4.41
CA LEU A 296 2.96 15.01 -3.54
C LEU A 296 4.34 14.76 -2.90
N ASN A 297 4.93 15.83 -2.37
CA ASN A 297 6.21 15.84 -1.67
C ASN A 297 6.10 16.64 -0.36
N ALA A 298 7.15 16.63 0.45
CA ALA A 298 7.12 17.28 1.77
C ALA A 298 6.76 18.77 1.71
N GLU A 299 7.34 19.49 0.78
CA GLU A 299 7.13 20.93 0.59
C GLU A 299 5.68 21.22 0.14
N GLY A 300 5.13 20.42 -0.78
CA GLY A 300 3.76 20.58 -1.27
C GLY A 300 2.74 20.28 -0.18
N ILE A 301 2.97 19.24 0.62
CA ILE A 301 2.11 18.88 1.76
C ILE A 301 2.15 19.97 2.82
N ALA A 302 3.35 20.44 3.20
CA ALA A 302 3.51 21.53 4.18
C ALA A 302 2.87 22.83 3.69
N LYS A 303 3.04 23.19 2.42
CA LYS A 303 2.38 24.35 1.81
C LYS A 303 0.87 24.25 1.90
N LYS A 304 0.30 23.08 1.52
CA LYS A 304 -1.15 22.84 1.58
C LYS A 304 -1.69 22.97 3.00
N ALA A 305 -0.99 22.43 4.00
CA ALA A 305 -1.37 22.54 5.39
C ALA A 305 -1.44 24.00 5.84
N LYS A 306 -0.43 24.83 5.50
CA LYS A 306 -0.40 26.25 5.82
C LYS A 306 -1.52 27.03 5.14
N GLU A 307 -1.81 26.77 3.87
CA GLU A 307 -2.94 27.37 3.15
C GLU A 307 -4.31 27.08 3.80
N LEU A 308 -4.44 25.94 4.45
CA LEU A 308 -5.70 25.52 5.09
C LEU A 308 -5.85 26.06 6.51
N LEU A 309 -4.76 26.47 7.15
CA LEU A 309 -4.74 27.03 8.50
C LEU A 309 -4.78 28.57 8.51
N ALA A 310 -4.44 29.22 7.38
CA ALA A 310 -4.55 30.67 7.20
C ALA A 310 -6.00 31.14 7.11
#